data_086d77fd9ebd1b91529afd9d57a128b9
#
_entry.id   086d77fd9ebd1b91529afd9d57a128b9
#
_cell.length_a   1.000
_cell.length_b   1.000
_cell.length_c   1.000
_cell.angle_alpha   90.00
_cell.angle_beta   90.00
_cell.angle_gamma   90.00
#
_symmetry.space_group_name_H-M   'P 1'
#
loop_
_entity.id
_entity.type
_entity.pdbx_description
1 polymer ?
#
loop_
_entity_poly.entity_id
_entity_poly.type
_entity_poly.pdbx_seq_one_letter_code
_entity_poly.pdbx_strand_id
1 'polypeptide(L)'
;MVTGDNLATARAIAVKCGILKPENSDFLVLEGEEFNRRVKNEEGEVDQKKLDEIWPQLGVLARSKPRDKFTLVHGIINSKVSASREVVAVTGDGTNDAPALKEADVGFAMGIAGTEVAKEASDIILTDDNFNSIVKAVLWGRNVYDSICKFLQFQLTVNLVAVLISPAPTFRLIPRQ
;
A
#
# COMPACT_ATOMS: atom_id res chain seq x y z
N MET A 1 -8.76 1.41 -9.68
CA MET A 1 -8.87 0.02 -10.19
C MET A 1 -7.96 -0.15 -11.39
N VAL A 2 -7.17 -1.22 -11.45
CA VAL A 2 -6.27 -1.52 -12.57
C VAL A 2 -6.64 -2.90 -13.11
N THR A 3 -6.93 -2.99 -14.42
CA THR A 3 -7.43 -4.23 -15.03
C THR A 3 -6.95 -4.39 -16.47
N GLY A 4 -6.87 -5.66 -16.93
CA GLY A 4 -6.65 -6.00 -18.35
C GLY A 4 -7.88 -5.86 -19.23
N ASP A 5 -9.08 -5.69 -18.64
CA ASP A 5 -10.34 -5.57 -19.35
C ASP A 5 -10.42 -4.30 -20.19
N ASN A 6 -11.40 -4.29 -21.13
CA ASN A 6 -11.67 -3.11 -21.94
C ASN A 6 -12.25 -1.97 -21.09
N LEU A 7 -12.13 -0.74 -21.61
CA LEU A 7 -12.52 0.49 -20.91
C LEU A 7 -13.99 0.51 -20.47
N ALA A 8 -14.90 0.00 -21.29
CA ALA A 8 -16.33 -0.01 -21.02
C ALA A 8 -16.67 -0.94 -19.83
N THR A 9 -16.11 -2.16 -19.83
CA THR A 9 -16.26 -3.14 -18.76
C THR A 9 -15.64 -2.63 -17.46
N ALA A 10 -14.40 -2.13 -17.53
CA ALA A 10 -13.68 -1.58 -16.38
C ALA A 10 -14.45 -0.43 -15.72
N ARG A 11 -15.00 0.48 -16.52
CA ARG A 11 -15.83 1.58 -16.03
C ARG A 11 -17.11 1.10 -15.37
N ALA A 12 -17.82 0.15 -15.97
CA ALA A 12 -19.05 -0.41 -15.42
C ALA A 12 -18.82 -1.10 -14.07
N ILE A 13 -17.73 -1.86 -13.94
CA ILE A 13 -17.32 -2.51 -12.69
C ILE A 13 -16.92 -1.46 -11.64
N ALA A 14 -16.14 -0.45 -12.01
CA ALA A 14 -15.71 0.60 -11.10
C ALA A 14 -16.89 1.40 -10.52
N VAL A 15 -17.94 1.63 -11.32
CA VAL A 15 -19.18 2.25 -10.84
C VAL A 15 -19.92 1.31 -9.86
N LYS A 16 -20.04 0.02 -10.19
CA LYS A 16 -20.66 -0.97 -9.29
C LYS A 16 -19.95 -1.13 -7.96
N CYS A 17 -18.62 -1.03 -7.97
CA CYS A 17 -17.79 -1.11 -6.75
C CYS A 17 -17.72 0.22 -5.99
N GLY A 18 -18.35 1.30 -6.49
CA GLY A 18 -18.30 2.62 -5.85
C GLY A 18 -16.97 3.34 -5.96
N ILE A 19 -16.03 2.87 -6.80
CA ILE A 19 -14.76 3.53 -7.10
C ILE A 19 -15.02 4.80 -7.92
N LEU A 20 -15.89 4.70 -8.91
CA LEU A 20 -16.38 5.84 -9.68
C LEU A 20 -17.81 6.17 -9.22
N LYS A 21 -18.03 7.42 -8.82
CA LYS A 21 -19.37 7.92 -8.54
C LYS A 21 -19.92 8.56 -9.82
N PRO A 22 -21.18 8.28 -10.21
CA PRO A 22 -21.77 8.86 -11.41
C PRO A 22 -21.83 10.40 -11.38
N GLU A 23 -21.86 10.97 -10.19
CA GLU A 23 -21.98 12.41 -9.94
C GLU A 23 -20.62 13.14 -9.91
N ASN A 24 -19.51 12.45 -9.73
CA ASN A 24 -18.16 13.02 -9.69
C ASN A 24 -17.43 12.70 -11.00
N SER A 25 -17.36 13.67 -11.88
CA SER A 25 -16.58 13.61 -13.14
C SER A 25 -15.07 13.77 -12.96
N ASP A 26 -14.58 13.89 -11.72
CA ASP A 26 -13.22 14.30 -11.43
C ASP A 26 -12.17 13.17 -11.55
N PHE A 27 -12.63 11.93 -11.71
CA PHE A 27 -11.71 10.81 -11.85
C PHE A 27 -11.37 10.50 -13.31
N LEU A 28 -10.07 10.38 -13.58
CA LEU A 28 -9.56 9.94 -14.87
C LEU A 28 -9.76 8.42 -15.04
N VAL A 29 -10.23 8.06 -16.21
CA VAL A 29 -10.33 6.68 -16.67
C VAL A 29 -9.47 6.56 -17.92
N LEU A 30 -8.36 5.83 -17.85
CA LEU A 30 -7.37 5.73 -18.92
C LEU A 30 -7.20 4.28 -19.39
N GLU A 31 -6.81 4.12 -20.63
CA GLU A 31 -6.25 2.86 -21.13
C GLU A 31 -4.72 2.84 -20.93
N GLY A 32 -4.13 1.64 -20.84
CA GLY A 32 -2.70 1.47 -20.62
C GLY A 32 -1.80 2.17 -21.64
N GLU A 33 -2.22 2.22 -22.91
CA GLU A 33 -1.48 2.95 -23.97
C GLU A 33 -1.47 4.46 -23.73
N GLU A 34 -2.64 5.02 -23.40
CA GLU A 34 -2.77 6.44 -23.10
C GLU A 34 -2.04 6.82 -21.81
N PHE A 35 -2.10 5.96 -20.78
CA PHE A 35 -1.32 6.13 -19.55
C PHE A 35 0.17 6.19 -19.87
N ASN A 36 0.70 5.22 -20.61
CA ASN A 36 2.11 5.19 -21.00
C ASN A 36 2.51 6.43 -21.81
N ARG A 37 1.65 6.91 -22.71
CA ARG A 37 1.91 8.12 -23.50
C ARG A 37 2.03 9.36 -22.64
N ARG A 38 1.22 9.45 -21.58
CA ARG A 38 1.18 10.62 -20.70
C ARG A 38 2.31 10.63 -19.68
N VAL A 39 2.71 9.46 -19.15
CA VAL A 39 3.72 9.38 -18.07
C VAL A 39 5.15 9.25 -18.58
N LYS A 40 5.35 8.91 -19.88
CA LYS A 40 6.69 8.77 -20.44
C LYS A 40 7.20 10.06 -21.07
N ASN A 41 8.52 10.21 -21.04
CA ASN A 41 9.25 11.24 -21.78
C ASN A 41 9.53 10.78 -23.22
N GLU A 42 10.20 11.62 -24.01
CA GLU A 42 10.56 11.31 -25.40
C GLU A 42 11.54 10.11 -25.51
N GLU A 43 12.27 9.82 -24.46
CA GLU A 43 13.22 8.70 -24.36
C GLU A 43 12.52 7.38 -23.98
N GLY A 44 11.21 7.41 -23.68
CA GLY A 44 10.42 6.24 -23.29
C GLY A 44 10.54 5.87 -21.80
N GLU A 45 11.23 6.68 -21.02
CA GLU A 45 11.34 6.54 -19.57
C GLU A 45 10.16 7.19 -18.83
N VAL A 46 9.85 6.69 -17.65
CA VAL A 46 8.77 7.24 -16.81
C VAL A 46 9.21 8.54 -16.18
N ASP A 47 8.49 9.61 -16.46
CA ASP A 47 8.68 10.92 -15.83
C ASP A 47 7.80 11.00 -14.56
N GLN A 48 8.44 11.04 -13.40
CA GLN A 48 7.77 11.11 -12.11
C GLN A 48 6.85 12.33 -11.99
N LYS A 49 7.22 13.48 -12.55
CA LYS A 49 6.38 14.69 -12.47
C LYS A 49 5.07 14.53 -13.23
N LYS A 50 5.14 13.96 -14.44
CA LYS A 50 3.93 13.67 -15.24
C LYS A 50 3.04 12.63 -14.57
N LEU A 51 3.64 11.64 -13.91
CA LEU A 51 2.92 10.64 -13.16
C LEU A 51 2.25 11.29 -11.94
N ASP A 52 2.94 12.15 -11.22
CA ASP A 52 2.44 12.87 -10.05
C ASP A 52 1.23 13.78 -10.37
N GLU A 53 1.11 14.28 -11.59
CA GLU A 53 -0.07 15.04 -12.05
C GLU A 53 -1.29 14.14 -12.32
N ILE A 54 -1.06 12.88 -12.68
CA ILE A 54 -2.11 11.97 -13.15
C ILE A 54 -2.66 11.08 -12.04
N TRP A 55 -1.77 10.47 -11.23
CA TRP A 55 -2.17 9.41 -10.30
C TRP A 55 -3.22 9.85 -9.25
N PRO A 56 -3.23 11.10 -8.72
CA PRO A 56 -4.23 11.50 -7.73
C PRO A 56 -5.67 11.49 -8.26
N GLN A 57 -5.82 11.68 -9.56
CA GLN A 57 -7.11 11.69 -10.24
C GLN A 57 -7.42 10.35 -10.92
N LEU A 58 -6.48 9.41 -10.99
CA LEU A 58 -6.63 8.16 -11.72
C LEU A 58 -7.54 7.19 -10.95
N GLY A 59 -8.80 7.08 -11.36
CA GLY A 59 -9.76 6.13 -10.79
C GLY A 59 -9.67 4.74 -11.41
N VAL A 60 -9.45 4.65 -12.74
CA VAL A 60 -9.42 3.38 -13.46
C VAL A 60 -8.33 3.38 -14.53
N LEU A 61 -7.54 2.30 -14.56
CA LEU A 61 -6.60 1.99 -15.62
C LEU A 61 -7.04 0.67 -16.28
N ALA A 62 -7.58 0.78 -17.49
CA ALA A 62 -8.07 -0.33 -18.30
C ALA A 62 -7.00 -0.82 -19.27
N ARG A 63 -7.15 -2.05 -19.81
CA ARG A 63 -6.19 -2.66 -20.75
C ARG A 63 -4.74 -2.52 -20.32
N SER A 64 -4.51 -2.57 -19.02
CA SER A 64 -3.17 -2.45 -18.45
C SER A 64 -2.36 -3.73 -18.65
N LYS A 65 -1.10 -3.56 -19.02
CA LYS A 65 -0.10 -4.62 -19.03
C LYS A 65 0.51 -4.79 -17.63
N PRO A 66 1.12 -5.93 -17.32
CA PRO A 66 1.80 -6.14 -16.02
C PRO A 66 2.79 -5.03 -15.66
N ARG A 67 3.53 -4.54 -16.66
CA ARG A 67 4.48 -3.44 -16.50
C ARG A 67 3.81 -2.12 -16.12
N ASP A 68 2.61 -1.87 -16.60
CA ASP A 68 1.87 -0.63 -16.30
C ASP A 68 1.43 -0.63 -14.83
N LYS A 69 1.01 -1.80 -14.31
CA LYS A 69 0.67 -1.99 -12.91
C LYS A 69 1.88 -1.70 -12.01
N PHE A 70 3.03 -2.30 -12.34
CA PHE A 70 4.28 -2.05 -11.62
C PHE A 70 4.67 -0.56 -11.67
N THR A 71 4.65 0.05 -12.85
CA THR A 71 5.00 1.47 -13.03
C THR A 71 4.12 2.39 -12.19
N LEU A 72 2.82 2.12 -12.14
CA LEU A 72 1.89 2.91 -11.32
C LEU A 72 2.20 2.78 -9.83
N VAL A 73 2.37 1.56 -9.34
CA VAL A 73 2.68 1.29 -7.92
C VAL A 73 4.01 1.94 -7.52
N HIS A 74 5.06 1.69 -8.29
CA HIS A 74 6.40 2.27 -8.07
C HIS A 74 6.36 3.80 -8.09
N GLY A 75 5.63 4.38 -9.03
CA GLY A 75 5.50 5.83 -9.14
C GLY A 75 4.74 6.47 -7.99
N ILE A 76 3.69 5.83 -7.47
CA ILE A 76 2.95 6.33 -6.30
C ILE A 76 3.83 6.27 -5.04
N ILE A 77 4.57 5.17 -4.83
CA ILE A 77 5.50 5.02 -3.70
C ILE A 77 6.56 6.14 -3.68
N ASN A 78 7.07 6.51 -4.87
CA ASN A 78 8.10 7.54 -5.03
C ASN A 78 7.53 8.96 -5.19
N SER A 79 6.20 9.10 -5.16
CA SER A 79 5.52 10.39 -5.31
C SER A 79 5.85 11.34 -4.16
N LYS A 80 5.95 12.64 -4.50
CA LYS A 80 6.16 13.73 -3.54
C LYS A 80 4.98 14.73 -3.53
N VAL A 81 3.82 14.31 -4.02
CA VAL A 81 2.60 15.13 -4.02
C VAL A 81 2.11 15.40 -2.60
N SER A 82 2.15 14.39 -1.75
CA SER A 82 1.79 14.52 -0.34
C SER A 82 2.99 14.89 0.53
N ALA A 83 2.74 15.52 1.68
CA ALA A 83 3.76 15.84 2.68
C ALA A 83 4.41 14.60 3.32
N SER A 84 3.69 13.47 3.34
CA SER A 84 4.19 12.16 3.78
C SER A 84 4.26 11.20 2.60
N ARG A 85 5.16 10.22 2.67
CA ARG A 85 5.23 9.12 1.70
C ARG A 85 3.90 8.38 1.66
N GLU A 86 3.42 8.12 0.46
CA GLU A 86 2.22 7.28 0.27
C GLU A 86 2.52 5.81 0.61
N VAL A 87 1.54 5.16 1.24
CA VAL A 87 1.57 3.73 1.54
C VAL A 87 0.63 3.02 0.57
N VAL A 88 1.19 2.16 -0.26
CA VAL A 88 0.46 1.51 -1.35
C VAL A 88 0.17 0.05 -1.01
N ALA A 89 -1.10 -0.30 -1.07
CA ALA A 89 -1.54 -1.70 -1.00
C ALA A 89 -2.05 -2.16 -2.37
N VAL A 90 -1.67 -3.36 -2.77
CA VAL A 90 -2.10 -3.97 -4.03
C VAL A 90 -2.80 -5.30 -3.75
N THR A 91 -3.89 -5.56 -4.45
CA THR A 91 -4.56 -6.87 -4.46
C THR A 91 -4.49 -7.47 -5.85
N GLY A 92 -4.17 -8.76 -5.93
CA GLY A 92 -4.09 -9.48 -7.18
C GLY A 92 -4.28 -10.98 -6.99
N ASP A 93 -4.62 -11.67 -8.08
CA ASP A 93 -4.83 -13.12 -8.13
C ASP A 93 -3.98 -13.81 -9.18
N GLY A 94 -3.45 -13.04 -10.14
CA GLY A 94 -2.73 -13.55 -11.29
C GLY A 94 -1.22 -13.41 -11.22
N THR A 95 -0.53 -14.27 -11.98
CA THR A 95 0.93 -14.17 -12.19
C THR A 95 1.34 -12.79 -12.75
N ASN A 96 0.44 -12.16 -13.50
CA ASN A 96 0.66 -10.82 -14.07
C ASN A 96 0.71 -9.71 -13.01
N ASP A 97 0.20 -9.96 -11.81
CA ASP A 97 0.15 -9.01 -10.71
C ASP A 97 1.37 -9.12 -9.79
N ALA A 98 2.11 -10.23 -9.86
CA ALA A 98 3.23 -10.51 -8.98
C ALA A 98 4.28 -9.38 -8.91
N PRO A 99 4.70 -8.74 -10.00
CA PRO A 99 5.64 -7.61 -9.90
C PRO A 99 5.09 -6.42 -9.13
N ALA A 100 3.79 -6.13 -9.28
CA ALA A 100 3.13 -5.03 -8.57
C ALA A 100 2.85 -5.38 -7.10
N LEU A 101 2.51 -6.65 -6.80
CA LEU A 101 2.34 -7.16 -5.44
C LEU A 101 3.64 -7.06 -4.65
N LYS A 102 4.76 -7.44 -5.27
CA LYS A 102 6.08 -7.41 -4.63
C LYS A 102 6.62 -5.99 -4.42
N GLU A 103 6.25 -5.05 -5.29
CA GLU A 103 6.68 -3.65 -5.21
C GLU A 103 5.88 -2.86 -4.17
N ALA A 104 4.62 -3.24 -3.92
CA ALA A 104 3.75 -2.56 -2.98
C ALA A 104 4.28 -2.63 -1.54
N ASP A 105 3.87 -1.69 -0.68
CA ASP A 105 4.14 -1.76 0.76
C ASP A 105 3.40 -2.93 1.41
N VAL A 106 2.23 -3.29 0.88
CA VAL A 106 1.46 -4.47 1.30
C VAL A 106 0.80 -5.12 0.08
N GLY A 107 1.22 -6.33 -0.23
CA GLY A 107 0.61 -7.19 -1.25
C GLY A 107 -0.44 -8.13 -0.66
N PHE A 108 -1.64 -8.17 -1.24
CA PHE A 108 -2.70 -9.12 -0.89
C PHE A 108 -2.96 -10.07 -2.05
N ALA A 109 -2.85 -11.37 -1.84
CA ALA A 109 -3.25 -12.38 -2.81
C ALA A 109 -4.54 -13.08 -2.41
N MET A 110 -5.31 -13.50 -3.42
CA MET A 110 -6.46 -14.37 -3.22
C MET A 110 -5.99 -15.79 -2.91
N GLY A 111 -6.57 -16.42 -1.90
CA GLY A 111 -6.15 -17.75 -1.44
C GLY A 111 -6.74 -18.89 -2.26
N ILE A 112 -7.98 -18.76 -2.72
CA ILE A 112 -8.69 -19.77 -3.52
C ILE A 112 -8.42 -19.54 -5.00
N ALA A 113 -8.70 -18.34 -5.51
CA ALA A 113 -8.53 -18.00 -6.93
C ALA A 113 -7.08 -17.64 -7.31
N GLY A 114 -6.24 -17.25 -6.33
CA GLY A 114 -4.90 -16.78 -6.58
C GLY A 114 -3.93 -17.87 -7.02
N THR A 115 -3.09 -17.52 -8.00
CA THR A 115 -1.97 -18.39 -8.43
C THR A 115 -0.88 -18.48 -7.35
N GLU A 116 -0.12 -19.57 -7.32
CA GLU A 116 0.99 -19.74 -6.38
C GLU A 116 2.01 -18.58 -6.51
N VAL A 117 2.26 -18.11 -7.73
CA VAL A 117 3.18 -16.99 -7.98
C VAL A 117 2.67 -15.69 -7.34
N ALA A 118 1.35 -15.42 -7.39
CA ALA A 118 0.76 -14.26 -6.73
C ALA A 118 0.84 -14.39 -5.21
N LYS A 119 0.60 -15.59 -4.66
CA LYS A 119 0.70 -15.86 -3.22
C LYS A 119 2.13 -15.69 -2.71
N GLU A 120 3.12 -16.18 -3.44
CA GLU A 120 4.55 -16.03 -3.09
C GLU A 120 5.04 -14.57 -3.18
N ALA A 121 4.41 -13.77 -4.04
CA ALA A 121 4.73 -12.35 -4.21
C ALA A 121 4.01 -11.43 -3.23
N SER A 122 3.08 -11.94 -2.42
CA SER A 122 2.25 -11.16 -1.50
C SER A 122 2.66 -11.33 -0.04
N ASP A 123 2.32 -10.35 0.79
CA ASP A 123 2.56 -10.37 2.23
C ASP A 123 1.40 -11.03 2.99
N ILE A 124 0.19 -10.94 2.45
CA ILE A 124 -1.03 -11.43 3.08
C ILE A 124 -1.85 -12.23 2.07
N ILE A 125 -2.28 -13.43 2.47
CA ILE A 125 -3.15 -14.29 1.66
C ILE A 125 -4.54 -14.29 2.26
N LEU A 126 -5.54 -13.93 1.45
CA LEU A 126 -6.96 -13.95 1.82
C LEU A 126 -7.53 -15.34 1.61
N THR A 127 -7.68 -16.12 2.65
CA THR A 127 -8.12 -17.53 2.58
C THR A 127 -9.58 -17.70 2.16
N ASP A 128 -10.40 -16.66 2.30
CA ASP A 128 -11.82 -16.63 1.96
C ASP A 128 -12.14 -15.86 0.68
N ASP A 129 -11.12 -15.33 -0.01
CA ASP A 129 -11.22 -14.47 -1.20
C ASP A 129 -12.22 -13.31 -1.06
N ASN A 130 -12.43 -12.85 0.17
CA ASN A 130 -13.38 -11.79 0.48
C ASN A 130 -12.69 -10.44 0.70
N PHE A 131 -12.97 -9.45 -0.13
CA PHE A 131 -12.42 -8.10 0.00
C PHE A 131 -12.73 -7.43 1.35
N ASN A 132 -13.84 -7.78 2.02
CA ASN A 132 -14.14 -7.27 3.35
C ASN A 132 -13.11 -7.73 4.40
N SER A 133 -12.44 -8.84 4.15
CA SER A 133 -11.39 -9.34 5.03
C SER A 133 -10.15 -8.46 5.00
N ILE A 134 -9.89 -7.73 3.89
CA ILE A 134 -8.82 -6.70 3.81
C ILE A 134 -9.10 -5.58 4.81
N VAL A 135 -10.34 -5.08 4.84
CA VAL A 135 -10.73 -4.02 5.79
C VAL A 135 -10.55 -4.48 7.22
N LYS A 136 -10.95 -5.72 7.53
CA LYS A 136 -10.74 -6.32 8.86
C LYS A 136 -9.25 -6.44 9.18
N ALA A 137 -8.43 -6.91 8.24
CA ALA A 137 -6.98 -7.03 8.42
C ALA A 137 -6.33 -5.67 8.76
N VAL A 138 -6.71 -4.61 8.06
CA VAL A 138 -6.22 -3.24 8.34
C VAL A 138 -6.64 -2.77 9.73
N LEU A 139 -7.90 -3.00 10.13
CA LEU A 139 -8.39 -2.64 11.46
C LEU A 139 -7.65 -3.38 12.57
N TRP A 140 -7.43 -4.69 12.40
CA TRP A 140 -6.66 -5.49 13.33
C TRP A 140 -5.19 -5.07 13.38
N GLY A 141 -4.58 -4.79 12.24
CA GLY A 141 -3.20 -4.29 12.15
C GLY A 141 -3.00 -3.00 12.93
N ARG A 142 -3.93 -2.06 12.83
CA ARG A 142 -3.92 -0.82 13.65
C ARG A 142 -4.00 -1.11 15.15
N ASN A 143 -4.88 -2.04 15.56
CA ASN A 143 -5.01 -2.42 16.97
C ASN A 143 -3.72 -3.09 17.50
N VAL A 144 -3.10 -3.95 16.71
CA VAL A 144 -1.80 -4.57 17.06
C VAL A 144 -0.72 -3.52 17.19
N TYR A 145 -0.63 -2.57 16.25
CA TYR A 145 0.32 -1.47 16.31
C TYR A 145 0.16 -0.63 17.59
N ASP A 146 -1.06 -0.23 17.93
CA ASP A 146 -1.35 0.52 19.15
C ASP A 146 -0.95 -0.26 20.41
N SER A 147 -1.18 -1.58 20.40
CA SER A 147 -0.80 -2.47 21.51
C SER A 147 0.72 -2.56 21.66
N ILE A 148 1.46 -2.66 20.55
CA ILE A 148 2.93 -2.65 20.55
C ILE A 148 3.45 -1.31 21.07
N CYS A 149 2.91 -0.18 20.62
CA CYS A 149 3.30 1.15 21.10
C CYS A 149 3.11 1.29 22.62
N LYS A 150 1.96 0.86 23.15
CA LYS A 150 1.69 0.87 24.60
C LYS A 150 2.64 -0.04 25.37
N PHE A 151 2.92 -1.24 24.85
CA PHE A 151 3.89 -2.16 25.44
C PHE A 151 5.29 -1.55 25.50
N LEU A 152 5.76 -0.95 24.38
CA LEU A 152 7.06 -0.30 24.35
C LEU A 152 7.16 0.89 25.33
N GLN A 153 6.12 1.71 25.42
CA GLN A 153 6.06 2.80 26.40
C GLN A 153 6.18 2.28 27.82
N PHE A 154 5.42 1.24 28.17
CA PHE A 154 5.50 0.60 29.47
C PHE A 154 6.90 0.04 29.75
N GLN A 155 7.47 -0.72 28.81
CA GLN A 155 8.77 -1.36 28.95
C GLN A 155 9.91 -0.33 29.11
N LEU A 156 9.90 0.73 28.30
CA LEU A 156 10.88 1.82 28.42
C LEU A 156 10.76 2.54 29.77
N THR A 157 9.55 2.79 30.25
CA THR A 157 9.33 3.42 31.55
C THR A 157 9.89 2.57 32.69
N VAL A 158 9.59 1.26 32.69
CA VAL A 158 10.10 0.32 33.68
C VAL A 158 11.63 0.27 33.68
N ASN A 159 12.24 0.18 32.50
CA ASN A 159 13.68 0.15 32.35
C ASN A 159 14.34 1.45 32.86
N LEU A 160 13.76 2.61 32.51
CA LEU A 160 14.25 3.91 32.95
C LEU A 160 14.21 4.02 34.50
N VAL A 161 13.09 3.63 35.11
CA VAL A 161 12.90 3.63 36.56
C VAL A 161 13.91 2.68 37.23
N ALA A 162 14.11 1.48 36.69
CA ALA A 162 15.08 0.52 37.22
C ALA A 162 16.53 1.08 37.20
N VAL A 163 16.92 1.73 36.09
CA VAL A 163 18.24 2.36 35.95
C VAL A 163 18.41 3.52 36.94
N LEU A 164 17.38 4.34 37.17
CA LEU A 164 17.43 5.47 38.08
C LEU A 164 17.46 5.05 39.57
N ILE A 165 16.78 3.95 39.91
CA ILE A 165 16.72 3.46 41.29
C ILE A 165 17.95 2.60 41.64
N SER A 166 18.49 1.84 40.69
CA SER A 166 19.64 0.94 40.93
C SER A 166 20.88 1.60 41.52
N PRO A 167 21.33 2.82 41.15
CA PRO A 167 22.46 3.48 41.76
C PRO A 167 22.14 4.18 43.12
N ALA A 168 20.86 4.33 43.49
CA ALA A 168 20.47 5.06 44.69
C ALA A 168 21.00 4.46 46.02
N PRO A 169 21.10 3.12 46.19
CA PRO A 169 21.66 2.57 47.42
C PRO A 169 23.18 2.68 47.55
N THR A 170 23.93 2.75 46.43
CA THR A 170 25.40 2.84 46.47
C THR A 170 25.89 4.24 46.87
N PHE A 171 25.15 5.30 46.61
CA PHE A 171 25.49 6.66 47.04
C PHE A 171 25.26 6.90 48.55
N ARG A 172 24.47 6.08 49.22
CA ARG A 172 24.18 6.19 50.68
C ARG A 172 25.17 5.44 51.56
N LEU A 173 26.06 4.62 51.00
CA LEU A 173 27.01 3.78 51.74
C LEU A 173 28.44 4.36 51.78
N ILE A 174 28.66 5.61 51.34
CA ILE A 174 29.94 6.30 51.58
C ILE A 174 29.80 7.08 52.88
N PRO A 175 30.41 6.60 54.01
CA PRO A 175 30.44 7.37 55.22
C PRO A 175 31.34 8.60 54.97
N ARG A 176 30.83 9.78 55.31
CA ARG A 176 31.67 10.99 55.41
C ARG A 176 32.65 10.77 56.54
N GLN A 177 33.95 10.61 56.23
CA GLN A 177 35.05 10.81 57.13
C GLN A 177 35.26 12.30 57.40
#